data_b804e228291b41086f4c204ab176e7a4
#
_entry.id   b804e228291b41086f4c204ab176e7a4
#
_cell.length_a   1.000
_cell.length_b   1.000
_cell.length_c   1.000
_cell.angle_alpha   90.00
_cell.angle_beta   90.00
_cell.angle_gamma   90.00
#
_symmetry.space_group_name_H-M   'P 1'
#
loop_
_entity.id
_entity.type
_entity.pdbx_description
1 polymer ?
#
loop_
_entity_poly.entity_id
_entity_poly.type
_entity_poly.pdbx_seq_one_letter_code
_entity_poly.pdbx_strand_id
1 'polypeptide(L)'
;GMALTLQPAHWPTNAAPSSYAIIAAQDAGGGDMGKLVHGILRACWVEERDIAEDAVIRDCLQAAGFDPALADSGLLSGAETYAANLERAVAANVFGAPFYVVDTGQSFWGQDRLGDLDLHLAGKL
;
A
#
# COMPACT_ATOMS: atom_id res chain seq x y z
N GLY A 1 -3.61 20.45 -11.19
CA GLY A 1 -3.57 19.02 -11.43
C GLY A 1 -2.51 18.34 -10.59
N MET A 2 -2.57 17.02 -10.48
CA MET A 2 -1.58 16.21 -9.77
C MET A 2 -0.37 15.98 -10.66
N ALA A 3 0.86 16.17 -10.12
CA ALA A 3 2.08 15.78 -10.84
C ALA A 3 2.12 14.26 -10.99
N LEU A 4 2.34 13.78 -12.20
CA LEU A 4 2.36 12.34 -12.50
C LEU A 4 3.18 12.08 -13.76
N THR A 5 4.10 11.12 -13.69
CA THR A 5 4.83 10.58 -14.84
C THR A 5 4.14 9.31 -15.30
N LEU A 6 3.55 9.31 -16.50
CA LEU A 6 2.76 8.17 -17.01
C LEU A 6 3.62 6.94 -17.32
N GLN A 7 4.89 7.15 -17.65
CA GLN A 7 5.86 6.10 -17.93
C GLN A 7 7.14 6.37 -17.11
N PRO A 8 7.12 6.10 -15.79
CA PRO A 8 8.27 6.37 -14.94
C PRO A 8 9.46 5.48 -15.31
N ALA A 9 10.67 5.98 -15.07
CA ALA A 9 11.93 5.34 -15.49
C ALA A 9 12.12 3.93 -14.91
N HIS A 10 11.57 3.68 -13.70
CA HIS A 10 11.71 2.43 -12.95
C HIS A 10 10.37 1.69 -12.76
N TRP A 11 9.53 1.69 -13.79
CA TRP A 11 8.28 0.93 -13.76
C TRP A 11 8.07 0.17 -15.08
N PRO A 12 7.75 -1.14 -15.06
CA PRO A 12 7.53 -1.97 -13.86
C PRO A 12 8.81 -2.30 -13.09
N THR A 13 8.69 -2.49 -11.78
CA THR A 13 9.76 -2.88 -10.88
C THR A 13 9.27 -3.93 -9.89
N ASN A 14 10.17 -4.52 -9.08
CA ASN A 14 9.80 -5.39 -7.98
C ASN A 14 9.25 -4.58 -6.80
N ALA A 15 7.93 -4.50 -6.67
CA ALA A 15 7.27 -3.78 -5.57
C ALA A 15 7.24 -4.56 -4.23
N ALA A 16 7.75 -5.80 -4.18
CA ALA A 16 7.69 -6.61 -2.98
C ALA A 16 8.44 -6.00 -1.77
N PRO A 17 9.69 -5.51 -1.90
CA PRO A 17 10.40 -4.93 -0.76
C PRO A 17 9.67 -3.74 -0.13
N SER A 18 9.13 -2.84 -0.95
CA SER A 18 8.36 -1.68 -0.46
C SER A 18 7.04 -2.11 0.18
N SER A 19 6.37 -3.15 -0.34
CA SER A 19 5.17 -3.72 0.26
C SER A 19 5.44 -4.36 1.61
N TYR A 20 6.56 -5.07 1.76
CA TYR A 20 6.98 -5.66 3.04
C TYR A 20 7.29 -4.58 4.08
N ALA A 21 7.94 -3.49 3.68
CA ALA A 21 8.21 -2.35 4.54
C ALA A 21 6.94 -1.66 5.02
N ILE A 22 5.92 -1.52 4.16
CA ILE A 22 4.60 -0.99 4.54
C ILE A 22 3.95 -1.87 5.62
N ILE A 23 3.97 -3.18 5.44
CA ILE A 23 3.43 -4.14 6.41
C ILE A 23 4.18 -4.05 7.74
N ALA A 24 5.52 -4.05 7.69
CA ALA A 24 6.35 -3.93 8.89
C ALA A 24 6.11 -2.62 9.65
N ALA A 25 5.93 -1.51 8.92
CA ALA A 25 5.61 -0.21 9.51
C ALA A 25 4.21 -0.20 10.16
N GLN A 26 3.24 -0.85 9.54
CA GLN A 26 1.89 -1.00 10.09
C GLN A 26 1.92 -1.78 11.41
N ASP A 27 2.69 -2.85 11.49
CA ASP A 27 2.83 -3.67 12.69
C ASP A 27 3.61 -2.96 13.80
N ALA A 28 4.65 -2.19 13.44
CA ALA A 28 5.45 -1.43 14.39
C ALA A 28 4.70 -0.24 15.00
N GLY A 29 3.85 0.41 14.21
CA GLY A 29 3.16 1.64 14.62
C GLY A 29 4.11 2.83 14.80
N GLY A 30 3.58 3.93 15.30
CA GLY A 30 4.36 5.11 15.72
C GLY A 30 4.64 6.15 14.64
N GLY A 31 4.35 5.86 13.37
CA GLY A 31 4.47 6.79 12.24
C GLY A 31 3.14 7.03 11.53
N ASP A 32 3.22 7.74 10.42
CA ASP A 32 2.08 8.07 9.55
C ASP A 32 2.02 7.13 8.35
N MET A 33 1.12 6.13 8.39
CA MET A 33 0.94 5.15 7.33
C MET A 33 0.50 5.77 6.00
N GLY A 34 -0.39 6.78 6.04
CA GLY A 34 -0.84 7.49 4.85
C GLY A 34 0.33 8.18 4.16
N LYS A 35 1.19 8.84 4.94
CA LYS A 35 2.39 9.51 4.45
C LYS A 35 3.41 8.52 3.88
N LEU A 36 3.56 7.34 4.49
CA LEU A 36 4.44 6.29 3.98
C LEU A 36 3.97 5.77 2.62
N VAL A 37 2.72 5.34 2.51
CA VAL A 37 2.16 4.80 1.27
C VAL A 37 2.19 5.84 0.16
N HIS A 38 1.76 7.08 0.46
CA HIS A 38 1.83 8.19 -0.50
C HIS A 38 3.27 8.49 -0.92
N GLY A 39 4.22 8.44 0.01
CA GLY A 39 5.65 8.66 -0.26
C GLY A 39 6.22 7.63 -1.23
N ILE A 40 5.91 6.36 -1.05
CA ILE A 40 6.33 5.27 -1.94
C ILE A 40 5.72 5.44 -3.35
N LEU A 41 4.42 5.72 -3.44
CA LEU A 41 3.76 5.98 -4.72
C LEU A 41 4.35 7.22 -5.42
N ARG A 42 4.61 8.28 -4.67
CA ARG A 42 5.24 9.50 -5.17
C ARG A 42 6.66 9.25 -5.66
N ALA A 43 7.46 8.48 -4.93
CA ALA A 43 8.82 8.10 -5.33
C ALA A 43 8.83 7.47 -6.72
N CYS A 44 7.92 6.53 -6.98
CA CYS A 44 7.79 5.88 -8.28
C CYS A 44 7.22 6.81 -9.37
N TRP A 45 6.03 7.36 -9.13
CA TRP A 45 5.20 7.99 -10.16
C TRP A 45 5.45 9.49 -10.38
N VAL A 46 6.21 10.15 -9.50
CA VAL A 46 6.52 11.58 -9.61
C VAL A 46 8.03 11.84 -9.63
N GLU A 47 8.78 11.13 -8.77
CA GLU A 47 10.20 11.37 -8.57
C GLU A 47 11.08 10.42 -9.40
N GLU A 48 10.47 9.47 -10.09
CA GLU A 48 11.14 8.48 -10.96
C GLU A 48 12.27 7.72 -10.24
N ARG A 49 12.01 7.37 -8.95
CA ARG A 49 12.90 6.56 -8.13
C ARG A 49 12.47 5.10 -8.15
N ASP A 50 13.41 4.18 -8.01
CA ASP A 50 13.10 2.74 -7.94
C ASP A 50 12.69 2.34 -6.52
N ILE A 51 11.42 1.96 -6.35
CA ILE A 51 10.87 1.51 -5.06
C ILE A 51 11.30 0.09 -4.66
N ALA A 52 12.11 -0.58 -5.49
CA ALA A 52 12.79 -1.81 -5.12
C ALA A 52 14.12 -1.55 -4.36
N GLU A 53 14.65 -0.33 -4.46
CA GLU A 53 15.91 0.05 -3.82
C GLU A 53 15.74 0.32 -2.32
N ASP A 54 16.61 -0.29 -1.51
CA ASP A 54 16.62 -0.13 -0.05
C ASP A 54 16.71 1.34 0.39
N ALA A 55 17.55 2.14 -0.26
CA ALA A 55 17.71 3.56 0.07
C ALA A 55 16.40 4.34 -0.11
N VAL A 56 15.64 4.07 -1.17
CA VAL A 56 14.34 4.72 -1.45
C VAL A 56 13.31 4.35 -0.36
N ILE A 57 13.26 3.07 0.02
CA ILE A 57 12.35 2.58 1.05
C ILE A 57 12.68 3.22 2.41
N ARG A 58 13.97 3.27 2.78
CA ARG A 58 14.42 3.91 4.04
C ARG A 58 14.07 5.38 4.10
N ASP A 59 14.27 6.12 3.00
CA ASP A 59 13.89 7.54 2.92
C ASP A 59 12.39 7.73 3.15
N CYS A 60 11.55 6.88 2.53
CA CYS A 60 10.10 6.95 2.70
C CYS A 60 9.66 6.64 4.14
N LEU A 61 10.27 5.61 4.77
CA LEU A 61 10.03 5.25 6.17
C LEU A 61 10.38 6.42 7.10
N GLN A 62 11.57 6.97 6.95
CA GLN A 62 12.05 8.08 7.77
C GLN A 62 11.17 9.33 7.60
N ALA A 63 10.81 9.68 6.37
CA ALA A 63 9.95 10.82 6.08
C ALA A 63 8.55 10.68 6.70
N ALA A 64 8.07 9.44 6.88
CA ALA A 64 6.79 9.12 7.50
C ALA A 64 6.87 8.93 9.03
N GLY A 65 8.06 9.08 9.64
CA GLY A 65 8.26 8.97 11.08
C GLY A 65 8.47 7.54 11.59
N PHE A 66 8.77 6.59 10.69
CA PHE A 66 9.11 5.22 11.05
C PHE A 66 10.64 5.02 11.13
N ASP A 67 11.06 3.97 11.84
CA ASP A 67 12.46 3.54 11.85
C ASP A 67 12.85 3.02 10.46
N PRO A 68 13.88 3.62 9.81
CA PRO A 68 14.37 3.14 8.52
C PRO A 68 14.87 1.69 8.54
N ALA A 69 15.27 1.16 9.70
CA ALA A 69 15.71 -0.22 9.87
C ALA A 69 14.61 -1.25 9.56
N LEU A 70 13.34 -0.85 9.55
CA LEU A 70 12.21 -1.70 9.14
C LEU A 70 12.34 -2.22 7.70
N ALA A 71 13.08 -1.53 6.85
CA ALA A 71 13.39 -2.01 5.50
C ALA A 71 14.11 -3.37 5.52
N ASP A 72 14.94 -3.64 6.53
CA ASP A 72 15.63 -4.93 6.69
C ASP A 72 14.94 -5.82 7.72
N SER A 73 14.71 -5.31 8.93
CA SER A 73 14.17 -6.10 10.04
C SER A 73 12.76 -6.62 9.79
N GLY A 74 12.00 -5.94 8.94
CA GLY A 74 10.64 -6.31 8.57
C GLY A 74 10.51 -7.24 7.37
N LEU A 75 11.62 -7.61 6.70
CA LEU A 75 11.55 -8.36 5.44
C LEU A 75 10.86 -9.72 5.59
N LEU A 76 11.25 -10.52 6.57
CA LEU A 76 10.70 -11.86 6.73
C LEU A 76 9.22 -11.82 7.15
N SER A 77 8.90 -11.10 8.22
CA SER A 77 7.53 -10.96 8.70
C SER A 77 6.61 -10.28 7.68
N GLY A 78 7.14 -9.28 6.96
CA GLY A 78 6.45 -8.61 5.88
C GLY A 78 6.12 -9.56 4.72
N ALA A 79 7.07 -10.42 4.32
CA ALA A 79 6.86 -11.40 3.27
C ALA A 79 5.82 -12.47 3.67
N GLU A 80 5.86 -12.97 4.90
CA GLU A 80 4.88 -13.92 5.42
C GLU A 80 3.47 -13.31 5.46
N THR A 81 3.34 -12.11 5.98
CA THR A 81 2.05 -11.40 6.02
C THR A 81 1.55 -11.05 4.62
N TYR A 82 2.42 -10.66 3.70
CA TYR A 82 2.07 -10.40 2.30
C TYR A 82 1.47 -11.65 1.63
N ALA A 83 2.09 -12.81 1.83
CA ALA A 83 1.58 -14.09 1.31
C ALA A 83 0.20 -14.44 1.94
N ALA A 84 0.06 -14.30 3.25
CA ALA A 84 -1.21 -14.52 3.94
C ALA A 84 -2.31 -13.56 3.48
N ASN A 85 -1.97 -12.29 3.21
CA ASN A 85 -2.90 -11.30 2.67
C ASN A 85 -3.39 -11.68 1.27
N LEU A 86 -2.51 -12.25 0.42
CA LEU A 86 -2.92 -12.76 -0.90
C LEU A 86 -3.95 -13.89 -0.76
N GLU A 87 -3.71 -14.86 0.12
CA GLU A 87 -4.66 -15.95 0.38
C GLU A 87 -6.01 -15.42 0.88
N ARG A 88 -6.00 -14.46 1.79
CA ARG A 88 -7.23 -13.79 2.28
C ARG A 88 -7.96 -13.05 1.17
N ALA A 89 -7.24 -12.35 0.30
CA ALA A 89 -7.82 -11.64 -0.83
C ALA A 89 -8.51 -12.62 -1.81
N VAL A 90 -7.86 -13.74 -2.12
CA VAL A 90 -8.44 -14.81 -2.95
C VAL A 90 -9.70 -15.39 -2.31
N ALA A 91 -9.65 -15.70 -1.02
CA ALA A 91 -10.79 -16.24 -0.28
C ALA A 91 -11.99 -15.25 -0.21
N ALA A 92 -11.71 -13.96 -0.22
CA ALA A 92 -12.71 -12.89 -0.26
C ALA A 92 -13.14 -12.48 -1.69
N ASN A 93 -12.69 -13.21 -2.72
CA ASN A 93 -12.95 -12.90 -4.14
C ASN A 93 -12.49 -11.51 -4.57
N VAL A 94 -11.41 -10.99 -3.96
CA VAL A 94 -10.79 -9.73 -4.35
C VAL A 94 -9.99 -9.96 -5.63
N PHE A 95 -10.33 -9.23 -6.70
CA PHE A 95 -9.74 -9.41 -8.03
C PHE A 95 -9.12 -8.12 -8.60
N GLY A 96 -9.12 -7.03 -7.85
CA GLY A 96 -8.58 -5.75 -8.31
C GLY A 96 -8.37 -4.77 -7.16
N ALA A 97 -7.88 -3.59 -7.46
CA ALA A 97 -7.64 -2.51 -6.50
C ALA A 97 -8.14 -1.16 -7.07
N PRO A 98 -8.67 -0.27 -6.24
CA PRO A 98 -9.03 -0.47 -4.83
C PRO A 98 -10.23 -1.43 -4.67
N PHE A 99 -10.27 -2.20 -3.59
CA PHE A 99 -11.35 -3.13 -3.30
C PHE A 99 -11.70 -3.06 -1.81
N TYR A 100 -12.98 -2.93 -1.50
CA TYR A 100 -13.49 -2.76 -0.15
C TYR A 100 -14.40 -3.93 0.18
N VAL A 101 -14.07 -4.68 1.21
CA VAL A 101 -14.90 -5.76 1.76
C VAL A 101 -15.38 -5.31 3.13
N VAL A 102 -16.68 -5.17 3.31
CA VAL A 102 -17.27 -4.78 4.61
C VAL A 102 -17.65 -6.02 5.42
N ASP A 103 -17.82 -5.85 6.71
CA ASP A 103 -18.13 -6.92 7.67
C ASP A 103 -19.44 -7.67 7.36
N THR A 104 -20.37 -7.04 6.65
CA THR A 104 -21.61 -7.66 6.17
C THR A 104 -21.39 -8.64 5.01
N GLY A 105 -20.15 -8.73 4.46
CA GLY A 105 -19.82 -9.51 3.27
C GLY A 105 -20.11 -8.79 1.95
N GLN A 106 -20.69 -7.60 1.99
CA GLN A 106 -20.84 -6.76 0.79
C GLN A 106 -19.47 -6.27 0.32
N SER A 107 -19.27 -6.18 -0.98
CA SER A 107 -18.01 -5.70 -1.55
C SER A 107 -18.22 -4.63 -2.62
N PHE A 108 -17.24 -3.72 -2.71
CA PHE A 108 -17.23 -2.61 -3.65
C PHE A 108 -15.86 -2.57 -4.33
N TRP A 109 -15.85 -2.60 -5.65
CA TRP A 109 -14.61 -2.52 -6.44
C TRP A 109 -14.55 -1.24 -7.24
N GLY A 110 -13.43 -0.53 -7.09
CA GLY A 110 -13.13 0.69 -7.82
C GLY A 110 -13.34 1.96 -7.00
N GLN A 111 -12.57 2.99 -7.34
CA GLN A 111 -12.68 4.32 -6.72
C GLN A 111 -14.00 5.03 -7.07
N ASP A 112 -14.65 4.64 -8.14
CA ASP A 112 -15.94 5.14 -8.57
C ASP A 112 -17.12 4.60 -7.74
N ARG A 113 -16.86 3.58 -6.90
CA ARG A 113 -17.87 3.00 -6.00
C ARG A 113 -17.81 3.52 -4.56
N LEU A 114 -16.97 4.53 -4.30
CA LEU A 114 -16.87 5.13 -2.95
C LEU A 114 -18.19 5.76 -2.49
N GLY A 115 -18.98 6.32 -3.40
CA GLY A 115 -20.31 6.87 -3.07
C GLY A 115 -21.29 5.78 -2.61
N ASP A 116 -21.28 4.61 -3.26
CA ASP A 116 -22.11 3.48 -2.87
C ASP A 116 -21.66 2.89 -1.53
N LEU A 117 -20.34 2.79 -1.32
CA LEU A 117 -19.77 2.36 -0.04
C LEU A 117 -20.19 3.30 1.10
N ASP A 118 -20.15 4.62 0.90
CA ASP A 118 -20.58 5.61 1.90
C ASP A 118 -22.06 5.45 2.23
N LEU A 119 -22.92 5.28 1.22
CA LEU A 119 -24.35 5.03 1.43
C LEU A 119 -24.60 3.73 2.17
N HIS A 120 -23.84 2.67 1.87
CA HIS A 120 -23.95 1.38 2.56
C HIS A 120 -23.57 1.50 4.03
N LEU A 121 -22.43 2.14 4.32
CA LEU A 121 -21.97 2.38 5.70
C LEU A 121 -22.93 3.28 6.50
N ALA A 122 -23.62 4.18 5.81
CA ALA A 122 -24.67 5.02 6.42
C ALA A 122 -26.03 4.29 6.58
N GLY A 123 -26.15 3.02 6.18
CA GLY A 123 -27.40 2.26 6.22
C GLY A 123 -28.47 2.77 5.26
N LYS A 124 -28.04 3.39 4.14
CA LYS A 124 -28.94 3.99 3.13
C LYS A 124 -28.94 3.24 1.79
N LEU A 125 -28.20 2.18 1.71
CA LEU A 125 -28.11 1.34 0.52
C LEU A 125 -28.51 -0.10 0.86
#